data_935cc3e94533e843242300f1d4d36b3f
#
_entry.id   935cc3e94533e843242300f1d4d36b3f
#
_cell.length_a   1.000
_cell.length_b   1.000
_cell.length_c   1.000
_cell.angle_alpha   90.00
_cell.angle_beta   90.00
_cell.angle_gamma   90.00
#
_symmetry.space_group_name_H-M   'P 1'
#
loop_
_entity.id
_entity.type
_entity.pdbx_description
1 polymer ?
#
loop_
_entity_poly.entity_id
_entity_poly.type
_entity_poly.pdbx_seq_one_letter_code
_entity_poly.pdbx_strand_id
1 'polypeptide(L)'
;MATEEAGTNVSDISLDRYLHPQSTITELDEVKPLEKIPTVDIGSVLENPTKANLETAAKGFREAHEQIGFLSIINHGVPWQTINSAFDAIKEFFSLSLEEKMKIKFDKISSGYYPPNSTVYVSSPVNNNTKGDLNENLRLVKERSPEHPAIKSGMRFHGPNQWPENIENFKPRMIAYYDSMEKLGKSLLPVYARALDLPKDWFDNKFDDPMWSTRNSFYPAGGGKKGAEENQFGIAPHCDHGFITMLPVSKEPGLQVLARTGNWINVEIPDKAILVNAGEFMHRWTNGRFFATPHRVLPPTNDRYSLGFFFNPTRDVRCDPMETCCNDDNPPKYDGMSMVDYLSW
;
A
#
# COMPACT_ATOMS: atom_id res chain seq x y z
N MET A 1 15.26 28.90 -22.06
CA MET A 1 16.29 28.14 -21.32
C MET A 1 15.73 27.96 -19.93
N ALA A 2 15.06 26.84 -19.70
CA ALA A 2 14.59 26.45 -18.38
C ALA A 2 15.74 25.68 -17.73
N THR A 3 16.16 26.15 -16.58
CA THR A 3 17.15 25.50 -15.73
C THR A 3 16.51 24.22 -15.19
N GLU A 4 17.06 23.06 -15.58
CA GLU A 4 16.86 21.79 -14.92
C GLU A 4 17.37 21.93 -13.48
N GLU A 5 16.48 22.16 -12.52
CA GLU A 5 16.77 21.84 -11.13
C GLU A 5 16.75 20.31 -11.00
N ALA A 6 17.90 19.76 -10.65
CA ALA A 6 18.08 18.36 -10.36
C ALA A 6 17.20 17.97 -9.16
N GLY A 7 16.00 17.46 -9.44
CA GLY A 7 15.17 16.82 -8.42
C GLY A 7 15.90 15.59 -7.89
N THR A 8 16.14 15.55 -6.59
CA THR A 8 16.66 14.38 -5.91
C THR A 8 15.68 13.22 -6.11
N ASN A 9 16.18 12.14 -6.66
CA ASN A 9 15.39 10.97 -7.06
C ASN A 9 14.75 10.31 -5.83
N VAL A 10 13.42 10.12 -5.80
CA VAL A 10 12.69 9.44 -4.73
C VAL A 10 13.12 7.98 -4.53
N SER A 11 13.75 7.39 -5.52
CA SER A 11 14.25 6.02 -5.50
C SER A 11 15.52 5.79 -4.68
N ASP A 12 15.84 6.65 -3.72
CA ASP A 12 17.03 6.53 -2.85
C ASP A 12 16.96 5.40 -1.79
N ILE A 13 15.99 4.48 -1.92
CA ILE A 13 16.16 3.16 -1.34
C ILE A 13 17.13 2.40 -2.26
N SER A 14 18.42 2.55 -2.03
CA SER A 14 19.38 1.79 -2.81
C SER A 14 19.14 0.30 -2.53
N LEU A 15 19.12 -0.51 -3.59
CA LEU A 15 18.99 -1.97 -3.48
C LEU A 15 20.06 -2.53 -2.53
N ASP A 16 21.26 -1.94 -2.54
CA ASP A 16 22.35 -2.31 -1.64
C ASP A 16 21.99 -2.11 -0.17
N ARG A 17 21.24 -1.05 0.18
CA ARG A 17 20.75 -0.86 1.56
C ARG A 17 19.63 -1.82 1.91
N TYR A 18 18.82 -2.24 0.94
CA TYR A 18 17.77 -3.22 1.17
C TYR A 18 18.33 -4.63 1.30
N LEU A 19 19.24 -5.04 0.41
CA LEU A 19 19.85 -6.38 0.39
C LEU A 19 21.01 -6.53 1.37
N HIS A 20 21.77 -5.45 1.59
CA HIS A 20 22.93 -5.40 2.48
C HIS A 20 22.81 -4.17 3.37
N PRO A 21 21.84 -4.14 4.31
CA PRO A 21 21.76 -3.03 5.22
C PRO A 21 23.07 -3.01 6.01
N GLN A 22 23.92 -2.02 5.76
CA GLN A 22 24.89 -1.56 6.76
C GLN A 22 24.06 -0.90 7.87
N SER A 23 23.15 -1.68 8.44
CA SER A 23 22.40 -1.24 9.58
C SER A 23 23.34 -1.35 10.75
N THR A 24 23.49 -0.28 11.45
CA THR A 24 23.99 -0.14 12.79
C THR A 24 23.19 -0.95 13.84
N ILE A 25 22.49 -2.00 13.42
CA ILE A 25 21.89 -2.98 14.31
C ILE A 25 22.83 -4.19 14.33
N THR A 26 23.91 -4.05 15.08
CA THR A 26 24.88 -5.09 15.39
C THR A 26 24.29 -6.35 16.01
N GLU A 27 23.00 -6.33 16.41
CA GLU A 27 22.28 -7.48 16.97
C GLU A 27 21.43 -8.24 15.93
N LEU A 28 21.29 -7.76 14.68
CA LEU A 28 20.54 -8.47 13.63
C LEU A 28 21.37 -9.44 12.77
N ASP A 29 22.68 -9.48 12.96
CA ASP A 29 23.55 -10.38 12.21
C ASP A 29 23.28 -11.88 12.47
N GLU A 30 22.53 -12.21 13.56
CA GLU A 30 22.09 -13.57 13.86
C GLU A 30 20.65 -13.89 13.39
N VAL A 31 19.89 -12.90 12.93
CA VAL A 31 18.49 -13.12 12.53
C VAL A 31 18.45 -13.61 11.08
N LYS A 32 18.03 -14.88 10.90
CA LYS A 32 17.77 -15.42 9.56
C LYS A 32 16.72 -14.57 8.84
N PRO A 33 16.99 -14.11 7.59
CA PRO A 33 15.99 -13.42 6.80
C PRO A 33 14.71 -14.24 6.66
N LEU A 34 13.56 -13.59 6.77
CA LEU A 34 12.28 -14.27 6.58
C LEU A 34 12.08 -14.64 5.11
N GLU A 35 11.69 -15.89 4.88
CA GLU A 35 11.29 -16.40 3.56
C GLU A 35 9.77 -16.64 3.49
N LYS A 36 9.02 -16.19 4.49
CA LYS A 36 7.56 -16.27 4.56
C LYS A 36 6.99 -15.00 5.16
N ILE A 37 5.79 -14.66 4.75
CA ILE A 37 5.07 -13.53 5.33
C ILE A 37 4.58 -13.93 6.73
N PRO A 38 5.02 -13.22 7.80
CA PRO A 38 4.55 -13.51 9.15
C PRO A 38 3.06 -13.17 9.31
N THR A 39 2.39 -13.86 10.21
CA THR A 39 0.98 -13.64 10.53
C THR A 39 0.84 -13.15 11.97
N VAL A 40 0.09 -12.06 12.16
CA VAL A 40 -0.21 -11.50 13.49
C VAL A 40 -1.71 -11.53 13.73
N ASP A 41 -2.12 -12.08 14.86
CA ASP A 41 -3.50 -12.02 15.33
C ASP A 41 -3.73 -10.70 16.08
N ILE A 42 -4.69 -9.90 15.58
CA ILE A 42 -5.05 -8.62 16.18
C ILE A 42 -6.42 -8.65 16.88
N GLY A 43 -7.07 -9.80 16.95
CA GLY A 43 -8.41 -9.93 17.56
C GLY A 43 -8.47 -9.42 18.99
N SER A 44 -7.49 -9.81 19.82
CA SER A 44 -7.42 -9.36 21.21
C SER A 44 -7.25 -7.84 21.37
N VAL A 45 -6.56 -7.18 20.42
CA VAL A 45 -6.41 -5.71 20.41
C VAL A 45 -7.72 -5.03 20.08
N LEU A 46 -8.46 -5.57 19.10
CA LEU A 46 -9.75 -4.99 18.68
C LEU A 46 -10.85 -5.19 19.73
N GLU A 47 -10.85 -6.32 20.42
CA GLU A 47 -11.80 -6.61 21.49
C GLU A 47 -11.50 -5.83 22.76
N ASN A 48 -10.22 -5.79 23.17
CA ASN A 48 -9.79 -5.13 24.39
C ASN A 48 -8.33 -4.60 24.26
N PRO A 49 -8.14 -3.34 23.92
CA PRO A 49 -6.82 -2.75 23.67
C PRO A 49 -6.02 -2.49 24.96
N THR A 50 -5.85 -3.51 25.81
CA THR A 50 -4.98 -3.43 26.97
C THR A 50 -3.53 -3.21 26.58
N LYS A 51 -2.71 -2.71 27.52
CA LYS A 51 -1.28 -2.56 27.28
C LYS A 51 -0.65 -3.90 26.84
N ALA A 52 -1.00 -5.02 27.48
CA ALA A 52 -0.45 -6.33 27.16
C ALA A 52 -0.82 -6.79 25.74
N ASN A 53 -2.09 -6.63 25.32
CA ASN A 53 -2.54 -7.00 23.98
C ASN A 53 -1.85 -6.13 22.90
N LEU A 54 -1.73 -4.83 23.16
CA LEU A 54 -1.01 -3.90 22.26
C LEU A 54 0.45 -4.27 22.12
N GLU A 55 1.17 -4.56 23.22
CA GLU A 55 2.60 -4.94 23.18
C GLU A 55 2.80 -6.27 22.42
N THR A 56 1.89 -7.24 22.60
CA THR A 56 1.96 -8.52 21.89
C THR A 56 1.83 -8.33 20.37
N ALA A 57 0.83 -7.58 19.92
CA ALA A 57 0.64 -7.28 18.50
C ALA A 57 1.78 -6.40 17.97
N ALA A 58 2.20 -5.38 18.72
CA ALA A 58 3.26 -4.46 18.34
C ALA A 58 4.60 -5.17 18.12
N LYS A 59 4.93 -6.18 18.92
CA LYS A 59 6.12 -7.01 18.72
C LYS A 59 6.09 -7.69 17.35
N GLY A 60 4.98 -8.33 16.99
CA GLY A 60 4.85 -8.99 15.68
C GLY A 60 4.92 -8.01 14.50
N PHE A 61 4.32 -6.82 14.65
CA PHE A 61 4.41 -5.74 13.64
C PHE A 61 5.84 -5.25 13.48
N ARG A 62 6.53 -4.99 14.59
CA ARG A 62 7.95 -4.57 14.59
C ARG A 62 8.81 -5.58 13.85
N GLU A 63 8.81 -6.82 14.31
CA GLU A 63 9.62 -7.89 13.72
C GLU A 63 9.36 -8.07 12.23
N ALA A 64 8.09 -8.03 11.80
CA ALA A 64 7.72 -8.16 10.41
C ALA A 64 8.23 -6.98 9.57
N HIS A 65 7.99 -5.75 10.02
CA HIS A 65 8.41 -4.57 9.26
C HIS A 65 9.92 -4.34 9.22
N GLU A 66 10.64 -4.73 10.28
CA GLU A 66 12.10 -4.66 10.33
C GLU A 66 12.78 -5.77 9.52
N GLN A 67 12.10 -6.88 9.26
CA GLN A 67 12.69 -8.02 8.56
C GLN A 67 12.29 -8.13 7.09
N ILE A 68 11.01 -7.89 6.77
CA ILE A 68 10.49 -8.06 5.41
C ILE A 68 9.56 -6.93 4.95
N GLY A 69 9.14 -6.02 5.82
CA GLY A 69 8.23 -4.92 5.47
C GLY A 69 6.78 -5.34 5.21
N PHE A 70 6.46 -6.64 5.35
CA PHE A 70 5.16 -7.25 5.10
C PHE A 70 4.72 -8.13 6.26
N LEU A 71 3.43 -8.14 6.55
CA LEU A 71 2.78 -9.11 7.43
C LEU A 71 1.36 -9.39 6.96
N SER A 72 0.79 -10.48 7.39
CA SER A 72 -0.65 -10.73 7.30
C SER A 72 -1.29 -10.56 8.67
N ILE A 73 -2.51 -10.04 8.70
CA ILE A 73 -3.30 -9.92 9.92
C ILE A 73 -4.55 -10.80 9.84
N ILE A 74 -4.86 -11.47 10.94
CA ILE A 74 -6.07 -12.28 11.12
C ILE A 74 -6.92 -11.72 12.25
N ASN A 75 -8.18 -12.14 12.33
CA ASN A 75 -9.17 -11.64 13.30
C ASN A 75 -9.33 -10.10 13.27
N HIS A 76 -9.20 -9.53 12.07
CA HIS A 76 -9.15 -8.09 11.81
C HIS A 76 -10.50 -7.36 11.88
N GLY A 77 -11.60 -8.06 12.15
CA GLY A 77 -12.93 -7.47 12.38
C GLY A 77 -13.65 -6.93 11.13
N VAL A 78 -13.02 -6.87 9.95
CA VAL A 78 -13.72 -6.52 8.71
C VAL A 78 -14.59 -7.70 8.27
N PRO A 79 -15.93 -7.54 8.12
CA PRO A 79 -16.78 -8.64 7.73
C PRO A 79 -16.40 -9.18 6.35
N TRP A 80 -16.16 -10.50 6.27
CA TRP A 80 -15.77 -11.11 5.00
C TRP A 80 -16.85 -10.97 3.92
N GLN A 81 -18.11 -10.87 4.31
CA GLN A 81 -19.21 -10.56 3.39
C GLN A 81 -19.03 -9.20 2.71
N THR A 82 -18.56 -8.18 3.44
CA THR A 82 -18.26 -6.85 2.89
C THR A 82 -17.12 -6.92 1.88
N ILE A 83 -16.04 -7.66 2.20
CA ILE A 83 -14.91 -7.88 1.29
C ILE A 83 -15.37 -8.60 0.02
N ASN A 84 -16.14 -9.70 0.15
CA ASN A 84 -16.64 -10.43 -1.02
C ASN A 84 -17.55 -9.57 -1.88
N SER A 85 -18.44 -8.78 -1.28
CA SER A 85 -19.31 -7.86 -2.01
C SER A 85 -18.52 -6.85 -2.83
N ALA A 86 -17.40 -6.35 -2.32
CA ALA A 86 -16.50 -5.47 -3.07
C ALA A 86 -15.78 -6.22 -4.20
N PHE A 87 -15.31 -7.44 -3.98
CA PHE A 87 -14.74 -8.28 -5.05
C PHE A 87 -15.74 -8.55 -6.16
N ASP A 88 -16.98 -8.84 -5.82
CA ASP A 88 -18.03 -9.08 -6.82
C ASP A 88 -18.36 -7.79 -7.60
N ALA A 89 -18.41 -6.63 -6.93
CA ALA A 89 -18.57 -5.35 -7.60
C ALA A 89 -17.48 -5.06 -8.63
N ILE A 90 -16.20 -5.26 -8.29
CA ILE A 90 -15.12 -5.03 -9.25
C ILE A 90 -15.11 -6.06 -10.38
N LYS A 91 -15.51 -7.32 -10.15
CA LYS A 91 -15.67 -8.30 -11.23
C LYS A 91 -16.74 -7.87 -12.22
N GLU A 92 -17.89 -7.41 -11.74
CA GLU A 92 -18.96 -6.85 -12.58
C GLU A 92 -18.43 -5.66 -13.38
N PHE A 93 -17.67 -4.73 -12.76
CA PHE A 93 -17.10 -3.59 -13.45
C PHE A 93 -16.12 -3.99 -14.55
N PHE A 94 -15.17 -4.87 -14.26
CA PHE A 94 -14.17 -5.28 -15.25
C PHE A 94 -14.73 -6.16 -16.36
N SER A 95 -15.92 -6.77 -16.15
CA SER A 95 -16.65 -7.49 -17.21
C SER A 95 -17.34 -6.57 -18.23
N LEU A 96 -17.48 -5.29 -17.93
CA LEU A 96 -18.04 -4.31 -18.88
C LEU A 96 -17.16 -4.17 -20.12
N SER A 97 -17.75 -3.71 -21.22
CA SER A 97 -16.98 -3.35 -22.42
C SER A 97 -15.95 -2.26 -22.12
N LEU A 98 -14.89 -2.22 -22.93
CA LEU A 98 -13.89 -1.14 -22.79
C LEU A 98 -14.54 0.25 -22.95
N GLU A 99 -15.51 0.38 -23.85
CA GLU A 99 -16.25 1.63 -24.08
C GLU A 99 -16.95 2.10 -22.80
N GLU A 100 -17.65 1.20 -22.09
CA GLU A 100 -18.32 1.53 -20.83
C GLU A 100 -17.32 1.93 -19.74
N LYS A 101 -16.22 1.17 -19.58
CA LYS A 101 -15.16 1.50 -18.62
C LYS A 101 -14.50 2.84 -18.90
N MET A 102 -14.31 3.20 -20.18
CA MET A 102 -13.69 4.45 -20.60
C MET A 102 -14.55 5.69 -20.33
N LYS A 103 -15.86 5.55 -20.06
CA LYS A 103 -16.72 6.68 -19.66
C LYS A 103 -16.25 7.32 -18.34
N ILE A 104 -15.62 6.52 -17.48
CA ILE A 104 -15.04 6.98 -16.21
C ILE A 104 -13.51 6.87 -16.24
N LYS A 105 -12.89 7.14 -17.41
CA LYS A 105 -11.42 7.18 -17.50
C LYS A 105 -10.83 8.13 -16.46
N PHE A 106 -9.70 7.76 -15.89
CA PHE A 106 -9.00 8.56 -14.88
C PHE A 106 -8.80 10.02 -15.33
N ASP A 107 -8.92 10.90 -14.39
CA ASP A 107 -8.85 12.35 -14.57
C ASP A 107 -7.61 12.97 -13.91
N LYS A 108 -7.55 14.30 -13.90
CA LYS A 108 -6.44 15.07 -13.30
C LYS A 108 -6.28 14.87 -11.80
N ILE A 109 -7.32 14.44 -11.10
CA ILE A 109 -7.23 14.12 -9.66
C ILE A 109 -6.78 12.67 -9.41
N SER A 110 -6.50 11.93 -10.48
CA SER A 110 -6.08 10.52 -10.44
C SER A 110 -7.15 9.57 -9.89
N SER A 111 -8.44 9.87 -10.10
CA SER A 111 -9.58 8.98 -9.85
C SER A 111 -10.17 8.48 -11.18
N GLY A 112 -10.64 7.24 -11.23
CA GLY A 112 -11.27 6.63 -12.36
C GLY A 112 -10.54 5.40 -12.91
N TYR A 113 -10.92 4.98 -14.11
CA TYR A 113 -10.45 3.78 -14.78
C TYR A 113 -9.12 3.98 -15.52
N TYR A 114 -8.18 3.10 -15.28
CA TYR A 114 -6.88 3.00 -15.95
C TYR A 114 -6.89 1.77 -16.87
N PRO A 115 -6.82 1.94 -18.21
CA PRO A 115 -6.79 0.82 -19.13
C PRO A 115 -5.44 0.05 -19.07
N PRO A 116 -5.38 -1.18 -19.64
CA PRO A 116 -4.15 -1.96 -19.69
C PRO A 116 -3.00 -1.18 -20.33
N ASN A 117 -1.78 -1.45 -19.87
CA ASN A 117 -0.55 -0.79 -20.34
C ASN A 117 -0.48 0.74 -20.15
N SER A 118 -1.35 1.31 -19.32
CA SER A 118 -1.35 2.75 -19.03
C SER A 118 -0.41 3.18 -17.91
N THR A 119 0.19 2.24 -17.21
CA THR A 119 1.13 2.50 -16.10
C THR A 119 2.48 1.85 -16.38
N VAL A 120 3.56 2.58 -16.13
CA VAL A 120 4.94 2.06 -16.12
C VAL A 120 5.62 2.58 -14.86
N TYR A 121 6.12 1.67 -14.01
CA TYR A 121 6.88 2.04 -12.81
C TYR A 121 8.35 2.27 -13.16
N VAL A 122 8.66 3.47 -13.65
CA VAL A 122 10.02 3.83 -14.09
C VAL A 122 11.01 4.02 -12.93
N SER A 123 10.51 4.31 -11.73
CA SER A 123 11.30 4.54 -10.51
C SER A 123 11.58 3.27 -9.69
N SER A 124 11.49 2.09 -10.29
CA SER A 124 11.74 0.84 -9.58
C SER A 124 13.22 0.74 -9.15
N PRO A 125 13.50 0.42 -7.87
CA PRO A 125 14.88 0.26 -7.39
C PRO A 125 15.52 -1.07 -7.83
N VAL A 126 14.73 -2.02 -8.36
CA VAL A 126 15.17 -3.41 -8.58
C VAL A 126 15.01 -3.89 -10.03
N ASN A 127 14.39 -3.08 -10.91
CA ASN A 127 14.16 -3.47 -12.29
C ASN A 127 14.03 -2.25 -13.21
N ASN A 128 14.59 -2.34 -14.38
CA ASN A 128 14.40 -1.31 -15.42
C ASN A 128 13.08 -1.59 -16.16
N ASN A 129 11.99 -1.02 -15.65
CA ASN A 129 10.66 -1.21 -16.21
C ASN A 129 10.47 -0.30 -17.43
N THR A 130 10.30 -0.88 -18.59
CA THR A 130 10.09 -0.16 -19.85
C THR A 130 8.77 -0.48 -20.51
N LYS A 131 8.05 -1.48 -20.01
CA LYS A 131 6.78 -1.97 -20.56
C LYS A 131 5.62 -1.63 -19.63
N GLY A 132 4.45 -1.39 -20.20
CA GLY A 132 3.24 -1.17 -19.45
C GLY A 132 2.78 -2.42 -18.69
N ASP A 133 2.21 -2.22 -17.52
CA ASP A 133 1.62 -3.27 -16.69
C ASP A 133 0.43 -3.94 -17.38
N LEU A 134 0.35 -5.27 -17.24
CA LEU A 134 -0.71 -6.09 -17.82
C LEU A 134 -1.95 -6.15 -16.91
N ASN A 135 -2.35 -5.03 -16.38
CA ASN A 135 -3.57 -4.92 -15.58
C ASN A 135 -4.43 -3.75 -16.01
N GLU A 136 -5.69 -3.83 -15.69
CA GLU A 136 -6.59 -2.68 -15.65
C GLU A 136 -6.85 -2.35 -14.18
N ASN A 137 -7.10 -1.08 -13.88
CA ASN A 137 -7.50 -0.75 -12.53
C ASN A 137 -8.52 0.40 -12.46
N LEU A 138 -9.35 0.36 -11.44
CA LEU A 138 -10.24 1.44 -11.03
C LEU A 138 -9.67 2.04 -9.75
N ARG A 139 -9.20 3.26 -9.83
CA ARG A 139 -8.71 4.01 -8.69
C ARG A 139 -9.80 4.91 -8.15
N LEU A 140 -10.03 4.82 -6.85
CA LEU A 140 -10.97 5.67 -6.14
C LEU A 140 -10.24 6.30 -4.94
N VAL A 141 -10.70 7.48 -4.55
CA VAL A 141 -10.12 8.25 -3.43
C VAL A 141 -11.19 8.50 -2.37
N LYS A 142 -10.78 8.93 -1.18
CA LYS A 142 -11.72 9.30 -0.12
C LYS A 142 -12.67 10.37 -0.62
N GLU A 143 -13.97 10.07 -0.59
CA GLU A 143 -14.99 11.09 -0.85
C GLU A 143 -15.06 12.10 0.27
N ARG A 144 -15.15 13.35 -0.11
CA ARG A 144 -15.30 14.47 0.80
C ARG A 144 -16.44 15.37 0.32
N SER A 145 -16.97 16.17 1.22
CA SER A 145 -17.95 17.20 0.88
C SER A 145 -17.39 18.13 -0.21
N PRO A 146 -18.18 18.58 -1.18
CA PRO A 146 -17.79 19.61 -2.15
C PRO A 146 -17.26 20.90 -1.49
N GLU A 147 -17.66 21.16 -0.23
CA GLU A 147 -17.21 22.30 0.55
C GLU A 147 -15.82 22.13 1.17
N HIS A 148 -15.27 20.91 1.14
CA HIS A 148 -13.96 20.62 1.72
C HIS A 148 -12.86 21.46 1.03
N PRO A 149 -11.94 22.09 1.80
CA PRO A 149 -10.93 22.99 1.23
C PRO A 149 -10.07 22.34 0.12
N ALA A 150 -9.70 21.08 0.28
CA ALA A 150 -8.92 20.34 -0.72
C ALA A 150 -9.69 20.08 -2.02
N ILE A 151 -11.03 19.92 -1.96
CA ILE A 151 -11.89 19.83 -3.14
C ILE A 151 -11.95 21.18 -3.86
N LYS A 152 -12.23 22.27 -3.11
CA LYS A 152 -12.29 23.61 -3.66
C LYS A 152 -10.99 24.06 -4.33
N SER A 153 -9.85 23.63 -3.81
CA SER A 153 -8.54 23.94 -4.40
C SER A 153 -8.17 23.06 -5.61
N GLY A 154 -8.98 22.07 -5.96
CA GLY A 154 -8.70 21.15 -7.07
C GLY A 154 -7.47 20.26 -6.88
N MET A 155 -7.16 19.94 -5.63
CA MET A 155 -5.99 19.13 -5.29
C MET A 155 -6.07 17.73 -5.85
N ARG A 156 -4.92 17.22 -6.30
CA ARG A 156 -4.76 15.83 -6.68
C ARG A 156 -5.10 14.91 -5.51
N PHE A 157 -5.68 13.76 -5.77
CA PHE A 157 -6.19 12.78 -4.78
C PHE A 157 -7.33 13.30 -3.86
N HIS A 158 -7.92 14.44 -4.21
CA HIS A 158 -9.08 14.99 -3.53
C HIS A 158 -10.10 15.39 -4.58
N GLY A 159 -11.24 14.76 -4.62
CA GLY A 159 -12.27 15.13 -5.56
C GLY A 159 -13.42 14.13 -5.53
N PRO A 160 -14.49 14.42 -6.25
CA PRO A 160 -15.54 13.44 -6.43
C PRO A 160 -15.01 12.28 -7.25
N ASN A 161 -15.33 11.05 -6.83
CA ASN A 161 -15.06 9.87 -7.63
C ASN A 161 -15.99 9.80 -8.83
N GLN A 162 -15.48 9.20 -9.90
CA GLN A 162 -16.29 8.79 -11.02
C GLN A 162 -16.81 7.36 -10.76
N TRP A 163 -18.13 7.18 -10.70
CA TRP A 163 -18.77 5.91 -10.40
C TRP A 163 -19.40 5.30 -11.64
N PRO A 164 -19.28 3.97 -11.88
CA PRO A 164 -20.01 3.32 -12.96
C PRO A 164 -21.52 3.35 -12.68
N GLU A 165 -22.29 3.81 -13.69
CA GLU A 165 -23.73 3.96 -13.56
C GLU A 165 -24.52 2.66 -13.86
N ASN A 166 -23.90 1.75 -14.62
CA ASN A 166 -24.55 0.55 -15.16
C ASN A 166 -24.41 -0.69 -14.24
N ILE A 167 -23.97 -0.51 -12.99
CA ILE A 167 -23.82 -1.60 -12.02
C ILE A 167 -24.64 -1.25 -10.78
N GLU A 168 -25.65 -2.06 -10.53
CA GLU A 168 -26.55 -1.86 -9.40
C GLU A 168 -25.77 -1.91 -8.08
N ASN A 169 -26.01 -0.92 -7.22
CA ASN A 169 -25.40 -0.84 -5.88
C ASN A 169 -23.86 -0.87 -5.88
N PHE A 170 -23.18 -0.53 -7.00
CA PHE A 170 -21.71 -0.50 -7.05
C PHE A 170 -21.14 0.42 -5.96
N LYS A 171 -21.54 1.70 -5.96
CA LYS A 171 -21.04 2.70 -5.01
C LYS A 171 -21.28 2.29 -3.54
N PRO A 172 -22.49 1.91 -3.10
CA PRO A 172 -22.72 1.48 -1.72
C PRO A 172 -21.86 0.28 -1.29
N ARG A 173 -21.66 -0.69 -2.17
CA ARG A 173 -20.82 -1.88 -1.91
C ARG A 173 -19.36 -1.49 -1.68
N MET A 174 -18.83 -0.62 -2.53
CA MET A 174 -17.45 -0.16 -2.42
C MET A 174 -17.23 0.75 -1.21
N ILE A 175 -18.16 1.67 -0.93
CA ILE A 175 -18.09 2.54 0.26
C ILE A 175 -18.10 1.72 1.54
N ALA A 176 -18.99 0.73 1.67
CA ALA A 176 -19.03 -0.14 2.86
C ALA A 176 -17.69 -0.87 3.10
N TYR A 177 -17.01 -1.27 2.02
CA TYR A 177 -15.67 -1.84 2.09
C TYR A 177 -14.65 -0.80 2.55
N TYR A 178 -14.63 0.38 1.93
CA TYR A 178 -13.64 1.43 2.25
C TYR A 178 -13.78 1.97 3.67
N ASP A 179 -15.00 2.16 4.14
CA ASP A 179 -15.27 2.57 5.54
C ASP A 179 -14.76 1.52 6.53
N SER A 180 -14.95 0.24 6.21
CA SER A 180 -14.43 -0.86 7.03
C SER A 180 -12.89 -0.89 7.04
N MET A 181 -12.25 -0.62 5.91
CA MET A 181 -10.79 -0.57 5.78
C MET A 181 -10.21 0.69 6.45
N GLU A 182 -10.84 1.86 6.35
CA GLU A 182 -10.43 3.06 7.09
C GLU A 182 -10.52 2.82 8.60
N LYS A 183 -11.62 2.21 9.07
CA LYS A 183 -11.78 1.84 10.48
C LYS A 183 -10.68 0.89 10.94
N LEU A 184 -10.38 -0.14 10.15
CA LEU A 184 -9.29 -1.07 10.43
C LEU A 184 -7.95 -0.31 10.50
N GLY A 185 -7.63 0.51 9.49
CA GLY A 185 -6.39 1.29 9.47
C GLY A 185 -6.22 2.14 10.72
N LYS A 186 -7.28 2.84 11.15
CA LYS A 186 -7.27 3.61 12.41
C LYS A 186 -7.05 2.71 13.65
N SER A 187 -7.62 1.52 13.67
CA SER A 187 -7.44 0.56 14.78
C SER A 187 -6.00 0.01 14.86
N LEU A 188 -5.25 0.04 13.78
CA LEU A 188 -3.83 -0.37 13.75
C LEU A 188 -2.88 0.73 14.27
N LEU A 189 -3.29 1.99 14.30
CA LEU A 189 -2.40 3.12 14.68
C LEU A 189 -1.79 2.95 16.08
N PRO A 190 -2.53 2.55 17.14
CA PRO A 190 -1.93 2.28 18.45
C PRO A 190 -0.92 1.13 18.44
N VAL A 191 -1.12 0.12 17.58
CA VAL A 191 -0.19 -1.00 17.42
C VAL A 191 1.11 -0.51 16.78
N TYR A 192 1.01 0.30 15.72
CA TYR A 192 2.17 0.94 15.09
C TYR A 192 2.93 1.86 16.03
N ALA A 193 2.21 2.67 16.82
CA ALA A 193 2.84 3.53 17.81
C ALA A 193 3.67 2.70 18.79
N ARG A 194 3.11 1.62 19.34
CA ARG A 194 3.83 0.73 20.25
C ARG A 194 4.97 -0.05 19.57
N ALA A 195 4.79 -0.43 18.30
CA ALA A 195 5.85 -1.07 17.52
C ALA A 195 7.08 -0.16 17.31
N LEU A 196 6.87 1.17 17.39
CA LEU A 196 7.90 2.19 17.22
C LEU A 196 8.34 2.83 18.56
N ASP A 197 7.99 2.22 19.68
CA ASP A 197 8.31 2.69 21.04
C ASP A 197 7.73 4.09 21.37
N LEU A 198 6.63 4.46 20.69
CA LEU A 198 5.91 5.71 20.88
C LEU A 198 4.71 5.56 21.83
N PRO A 199 4.18 6.64 22.42
CA PRO A 199 2.88 6.63 23.08
C PRO A 199 1.79 6.08 22.17
N LYS A 200 0.84 5.29 22.73
CA LYS A 200 -0.19 4.61 21.92
C LYS A 200 -1.07 5.56 21.07
N ASP A 201 -1.19 6.79 21.50
CA ASP A 201 -1.99 7.87 20.90
C ASP A 201 -1.16 8.83 20.02
N TRP A 202 0.10 8.50 19.76
CA TRP A 202 1.01 9.37 19.01
C TRP A 202 0.53 9.72 17.60
N PHE A 203 -0.22 8.80 16.98
CA PHE A 203 -0.76 8.99 15.63
C PHE A 203 -2.14 9.68 15.61
N ASP A 204 -2.84 9.87 16.74
CA ASP A 204 -4.25 10.30 16.76
C ASP A 204 -4.49 11.55 15.94
N ASN A 205 -3.78 12.64 16.21
CA ASN A 205 -3.92 13.91 15.49
C ASN A 205 -3.33 13.91 14.07
N LYS A 206 -2.70 12.84 13.65
CA LYS A 206 -2.08 12.70 12.33
C LYS A 206 -2.99 12.01 11.32
N PHE A 207 -4.08 11.41 11.81
CA PHE A 207 -5.06 10.68 11.01
C PHE A 207 -6.51 11.16 11.25
N ASP A 208 -6.69 12.44 11.60
CA ASP A 208 -8.02 13.05 11.77
C ASP A 208 -8.81 13.05 10.47
N ASP A 209 -8.19 13.44 9.37
CA ASP A 209 -8.74 13.31 8.00
C ASP A 209 -7.77 12.54 7.11
N PRO A 210 -7.66 11.20 7.30
CA PRO A 210 -6.70 10.40 6.57
C PRO A 210 -6.93 10.49 5.07
N MET A 211 -5.83 10.57 4.33
CA MET A 211 -5.86 10.38 2.90
C MET A 211 -5.84 8.88 2.61
N TRP A 212 -6.83 8.40 1.87
CA TRP A 212 -6.71 7.08 1.30
C TRP A 212 -7.11 7.08 -0.18
N SER A 213 -6.49 6.20 -0.88
CA SER A 213 -6.86 5.85 -2.24
C SER A 213 -6.88 4.35 -2.39
N THR A 214 -7.53 3.88 -3.44
CA THR A 214 -7.61 2.45 -3.71
C THR A 214 -7.08 2.14 -5.09
N ARG A 215 -6.60 0.93 -5.28
CA ARG A 215 -6.31 0.36 -6.59
C ARG A 215 -7.04 -0.97 -6.67
N ASN A 216 -8.24 -0.92 -7.27
CA ASN A 216 -9.04 -2.11 -7.54
C ASN A 216 -8.60 -2.63 -8.90
N SER A 217 -7.93 -3.77 -8.94
CA SER A 217 -7.23 -4.24 -10.15
C SER A 217 -7.78 -5.55 -10.67
N PHE A 218 -7.75 -5.68 -11.98
CA PHE A 218 -7.97 -6.90 -12.74
C PHE A 218 -6.71 -7.26 -13.53
N TYR A 219 -6.25 -8.47 -13.36
CA TYR A 219 -5.12 -9.05 -14.06
C TYR A 219 -5.65 -10.19 -14.91
N PRO A 220 -5.68 -10.06 -16.23
CA PRO A 220 -6.16 -11.12 -17.11
C PRO A 220 -5.20 -12.30 -17.13
N ALA A 221 -5.75 -13.49 -17.25
CA ALA A 221 -5.00 -14.74 -17.37
C ALA A 221 -3.91 -14.65 -18.45
N GLY A 222 -2.69 -15.07 -18.13
CA GLY A 222 -1.56 -15.08 -19.04
C GLY A 222 -1.14 -13.72 -19.61
N GLY A 223 -1.62 -12.61 -19.01
CA GLY A 223 -1.39 -11.24 -19.53
C GLY A 223 -2.38 -10.81 -20.60
N GLY A 224 -3.51 -11.51 -20.74
CA GLY A 224 -4.57 -11.21 -21.68
C GLY A 224 -4.34 -11.73 -23.08
N LYS A 225 -5.10 -11.24 -24.07
CA LYS A 225 -5.15 -11.78 -25.45
C LYS A 225 -3.80 -11.81 -26.19
N LYS A 226 -2.89 -10.90 -25.85
CA LYS A 226 -1.57 -10.80 -26.49
C LYS A 226 -0.50 -11.64 -25.77
N GLY A 227 -0.80 -12.11 -24.57
CA GLY A 227 0.18 -12.74 -23.68
C GLY A 227 1.14 -11.71 -23.07
N ALA A 228 1.96 -12.17 -22.13
CA ALA A 228 3.03 -11.39 -21.53
C ALA A 228 4.33 -11.53 -22.34
N GLU A 229 5.01 -10.41 -22.56
CA GLU A 229 6.35 -10.41 -23.13
C GLU A 229 7.40 -10.67 -22.04
N GLU A 230 8.64 -10.93 -22.45
CA GLU A 230 9.76 -11.03 -21.52
C GLU A 230 9.90 -9.72 -20.73
N ASN A 231 10.12 -9.80 -19.42
CA ASN A 231 10.20 -8.67 -18.49
C ASN A 231 8.95 -7.76 -18.49
N GLN A 232 7.77 -8.37 -18.70
CA GLN A 232 6.48 -7.71 -18.57
C GLN A 232 5.67 -8.39 -17.48
N PHE A 233 5.00 -7.61 -16.65
CA PHE A 233 4.39 -8.04 -15.39
C PHE A 233 2.90 -7.66 -15.32
N GLY A 234 2.16 -8.33 -14.46
CA GLY A 234 0.85 -7.87 -14.02
C GLY A 234 0.96 -6.48 -13.37
N ILE A 235 1.89 -6.34 -12.40
CA ILE A 235 2.47 -5.06 -11.94
C ILE A 235 3.99 -5.28 -11.85
N ALA A 236 4.74 -4.38 -12.46
CA ALA A 236 6.20 -4.39 -12.43
C ALA A 236 6.75 -4.17 -11.00
N PRO A 237 7.97 -4.64 -10.71
CA PRO A 237 8.60 -4.42 -9.41
C PRO A 237 8.58 -2.96 -8.98
N HIS A 238 8.05 -2.68 -7.78
CA HIS A 238 7.92 -1.34 -7.20
C HIS A 238 7.83 -1.40 -5.68
N CYS A 239 7.98 -0.26 -5.02
CA CYS A 239 7.60 -0.03 -3.63
C CYS A 239 6.31 0.79 -3.59
N ASP A 240 5.48 0.60 -2.56
CA ASP A 240 4.34 1.49 -2.32
C ASP A 240 4.80 2.82 -1.72
N HIS A 241 4.18 3.92 -2.14
CA HIS A 241 4.61 5.26 -1.71
C HIS A 241 4.07 5.70 -0.35
N GLY A 242 2.97 5.10 0.12
CA GLY A 242 2.21 5.61 1.28
C GLY A 242 2.76 5.24 2.65
N PHE A 243 1.85 5.39 3.64
CA PHE A 243 2.11 4.97 5.01
C PHE A 243 2.00 3.44 5.12
N ILE A 244 0.82 2.87 4.88
CA ILE A 244 0.62 1.42 4.76
C ILE A 244 -0.35 1.08 3.64
N THR A 245 -0.19 -0.10 3.09
CA THR A 245 -1.15 -0.73 2.18
C THR A 245 -1.81 -1.91 2.88
N MET A 246 -3.12 -2.02 2.75
CA MET A 246 -3.91 -3.15 3.23
C MET A 246 -4.57 -3.84 2.06
N LEU A 247 -4.35 -5.15 1.92
CA LEU A 247 -4.78 -5.92 0.77
C LEU A 247 -5.45 -7.23 1.24
N PRO A 248 -6.78 -7.37 1.14
CA PRO A 248 -7.43 -8.66 1.32
C PRO A 248 -6.88 -9.70 0.35
N VAL A 249 -6.69 -10.92 0.83
CA VAL A 249 -6.09 -11.99 0.04
C VAL A 249 -6.90 -12.29 -1.23
N SER A 250 -6.20 -12.37 -2.35
CA SER A 250 -6.74 -12.91 -3.60
C SER A 250 -6.60 -14.44 -3.60
N LYS A 251 -7.61 -15.13 -4.12
CA LYS A 251 -7.56 -16.60 -4.27
C LYS A 251 -6.55 -17.03 -5.35
N GLU A 252 -6.39 -16.20 -6.38
CA GLU A 252 -5.43 -16.47 -7.45
C GLU A 252 -4.05 -15.93 -7.05
N PRO A 253 -2.99 -16.74 -7.11
CA PRO A 253 -1.62 -16.33 -6.79
C PRO A 253 -1.06 -15.31 -7.81
N GLY A 254 0.16 -14.86 -7.59
CA GLY A 254 0.89 -13.97 -8.52
C GLY A 254 1.66 -12.85 -7.81
N LEU A 255 1.27 -12.47 -6.60
CA LEU A 255 2.01 -11.47 -5.82
C LEU A 255 3.30 -12.09 -5.27
N GLN A 256 4.42 -11.41 -5.51
CA GLN A 256 5.74 -11.75 -4.99
C GLN A 256 6.36 -10.56 -4.26
N VAL A 257 7.09 -10.84 -3.22
CA VAL A 257 7.83 -9.89 -2.38
C VAL A 257 9.31 -10.22 -2.45
N LEU A 258 10.17 -9.22 -2.55
CA LEU A 258 11.61 -9.38 -2.55
C LEU A 258 12.10 -9.58 -1.11
N ALA A 259 12.54 -10.77 -0.75
CA ALA A 259 13.15 -11.03 0.54
C ALA A 259 14.55 -10.40 0.63
N ARG A 260 15.02 -10.14 1.85
CA ARG A 260 16.39 -9.60 2.08
C ARG A 260 17.51 -10.53 1.61
N THR A 261 17.21 -11.78 1.35
CA THR A 261 18.11 -12.75 0.68
C THR A 261 18.34 -12.45 -0.79
N GLY A 262 17.60 -11.50 -1.39
CA GLY A 262 17.57 -11.23 -2.83
C GLY A 262 16.62 -12.13 -3.62
N ASN A 263 15.93 -13.06 -2.95
CA ASN A 263 14.98 -13.97 -3.59
C ASN A 263 13.57 -13.37 -3.63
N TRP A 264 12.87 -13.57 -4.74
CA TRP A 264 11.43 -13.30 -4.83
C TRP A 264 10.66 -14.46 -4.19
N ILE A 265 9.85 -14.14 -3.17
CA ILE A 265 9.01 -15.13 -2.49
C ILE A 265 7.53 -14.90 -2.84
N ASN A 266 6.80 -16.00 -3.03
CA ASN A 266 5.36 -15.94 -3.21
C ASN A 266 4.68 -15.53 -1.90
N VAL A 267 3.66 -14.69 -2.02
CA VAL A 267 2.83 -14.32 -0.86
C VAL A 267 1.81 -15.42 -0.60
N GLU A 268 2.06 -16.17 0.47
CA GLU A 268 1.15 -17.19 1.00
C GLU A 268 0.70 -16.75 2.39
N ILE A 269 -0.57 -16.46 2.56
CA ILE A 269 -1.16 -16.01 3.82
C ILE A 269 -2.45 -16.79 4.13
N PRO A 270 -2.86 -16.87 5.40
CA PRO A 270 -4.07 -17.59 5.78
C PRO A 270 -5.32 -17.10 5.06
N ASP A 271 -6.28 -18.00 4.89
CA ASP A 271 -7.61 -17.63 4.41
C ASP A 271 -8.20 -16.52 5.28
N LYS A 272 -8.91 -15.61 4.63
CA LYS A 272 -9.52 -14.44 5.30
C LYS A 272 -8.52 -13.55 6.06
N ALA A 273 -7.26 -13.56 5.69
CA ALA A 273 -6.29 -12.61 6.18
C ALA A 273 -6.27 -11.34 5.31
N ILE A 274 -5.79 -10.25 5.88
CA ILE A 274 -5.44 -9.04 5.14
C ILE A 274 -3.91 -8.92 5.18
N LEU A 275 -3.30 -8.83 4.01
CA LEU A 275 -1.88 -8.48 3.88
C LEU A 275 -1.70 -7.01 4.18
N VAL A 276 -0.65 -6.68 4.93
CA VAL A 276 -0.28 -5.28 5.27
C VAL A 276 1.18 -5.07 4.97
N ASN A 277 1.51 -3.98 4.30
CA ASN A 277 2.90 -3.58 4.08
C ASN A 277 3.12 -2.09 4.35
N ALA A 278 4.33 -1.75 4.76
CA ALA A 278 4.80 -0.38 4.86
C ALA A 278 5.13 0.17 3.47
N GLY A 279 4.83 1.45 3.27
CA GLY A 279 5.25 2.19 2.09
C GLY A 279 6.45 3.09 2.39
N GLU A 280 6.94 3.79 1.36
CA GLU A 280 8.13 4.64 1.44
C GLU A 280 7.97 5.82 2.41
N PHE A 281 6.76 6.36 2.56
CA PHE A 281 6.49 7.40 3.55
C PHE A 281 6.73 6.89 4.98
N MET A 282 6.26 5.68 5.31
CA MET A 282 6.54 5.01 6.58
C MET A 282 8.04 4.73 6.74
N HIS A 283 8.69 4.24 5.70
CA HIS A 283 10.12 3.98 5.68
C HIS A 283 10.95 5.23 6.03
N ARG A 284 10.63 6.36 5.40
CA ARG A 284 11.28 7.66 5.69
C ARG A 284 10.98 8.12 7.11
N TRP A 285 9.71 8.02 7.52
CA TRP A 285 9.26 8.44 8.86
C TRP A 285 9.95 7.65 9.98
N THR A 286 10.22 6.37 9.75
CA THR A 286 10.93 5.49 10.68
C THR A 286 12.45 5.48 10.46
N ASN A 287 13.01 6.45 9.74
CA ASN A 287 14.43 6.55 9.45
C ASN A 287 15.06 5.28 8.86
N GLY A 288 14.30 4.55 8.05
CA GLY A 288 14.71 3.28 7.44
C GLY A 288 14.51 2.05 8.33
N ARG A 289 13.93 2.18 9.54
CA ARG A 289 13.69 1.05 10.45
C ARG A 289 12.65 0.08 9.91
N PHE A 290 11.55 0.57 9.36
CA PHE A 290 10.53 -0.23 8.68
C PHE A 290 10.78 -0.20 7.17
N PHE A 291 10.77 -1.37 6.53
CA PHE A 291 11.11 -1.48 5.12
C PHE A 291 9.92 -1.25 4.20
N ALA A 292 10.11 -0.35 3.21
CA ALA A 292 9.27 -0.31 2.03
C ALA A 292 9.80 -1.33 1.03
N THR A 293 9.22 -2.51 1.02
CA THR A 293 9.78 -3.67 0.34
C THR A 293 9.32 -3.75 -1.11
N PRO A 294 10.25 -3.94 -2.07
CA PRO A 294 9.90 -4.17 -3.45
C PRO A 294 9.02 -5.40 -3.62
N HIS A 295 7.94 -5.25 -4.39
CA HIS A 295 7.02 -6.33 -4.70
C HIS A 295 6.52 -6.21 -6.13
N ARG A 296 6.02 -7.32 -6.68
CA ARG A 296 5.54 -7.41 -8.06
C ARG A 296 4.39 -8.38 -8.19
N VAL A 297 3.63 -8.28 -9.29
CA VAL A 297 2.62 -9.28 -9.64
C VAL A 297 3.00 -9.91 -10.97
N LEU A 298 3.22 -11.21 -10.98
CA LEU A 298 3.43 -11.97 -12.20
C LEU A 298 2.12 -12.08 -12.98
N PRO A 299 2.15 -12.24 -14.32
CA PRO A 299 0.96 -12.58 -15.07
C PRO A 299 0.32 -13.85 -14.51
N PRO A 300 -0.93 -13.80 -13.99
CA PRO A 300 -1.53 -14.94 -13.30
C PRO A 300 -1.97 -16.02 -14.29
N THR A 301 -2.13 -17.26 -13.80
CA THR A 301 -2.64 -18.37 -14.61
C THR A 301 -4.11 -18.22 -14.95
N ASN A 302 -4.90 -17.75 -13.99
CA ASN A 302 -6.32 -17.44 -14.16
C ASN A 302 -6.57 -15.96 -13.88
N ASP A 303 -7.74 -15.46 -14.25
CA ASP A 303 -8.14 -14.08 -13.97
C ASP A 303 -8.04 -13.78 -12.47
N ARG A 304 -7.24 -12.75 -12.15
CA ARG A 304 -6.98 -12.34 -10.78
C ARG A 304 -7.55 -10.95 -10.50
N TYR A 305 -8.18 -10.80 -9.34
CA TYR A 305 -8.71 -9.52 -8.85
C TYR A 305 -8.02 -9.13 -7.54
N SER A 306 -7.93 -7.83 -7.29
CA SER A 306 -7.23 -7.30 -6.12
C SER A 306 -7.88 -6.00 -5.66
N LEU A 307 -7.96 -5.79 -4.35
CA LEU A 307 -8.57 -4.64 -3.67
C LEU A 307 -7.52 -3.93 -2.80
N GLY A 308 -6.59 -3.21 -3.42
CA GLY A 308 -5.56 -2.46 -2.70
C GLY A 308 -6.13 -1.21 -2.02
N PHE A 309 -5.90 -1.05 -0.73
CA PHE A 309 -6.30 0.11 0.06
C PHE A 309 -5.05 0.78 0.64
N PHE A 310 -4.71 1.97 0.14
CA PHE A 310 -3.55 2.75 0.58
C PHE A 310 -4.01 3.72 1.66
N PHE A 311 -3.62 3.47 2.90
CA PHE A 311 -3.99 4.27 4.06
C PHE A 311 -2.87 5.21 4.46
N ASN A 312 -3.15 6.50 4.47
CA ASN A 312 -2.17 7.57 4.64
C ASN A 312 -2.62 8.58 5.70
N PRO A 313 -1.69 9.28 6.36
CA PRO A 313 -2.04 10.35 7.28
C PRO A 313 -2.77 11.51 6.61
N THR A 314 -3.24 12.46 7.41
CA THR A 314 -3.77 13.74 6.94
C THR A 314 -2.72 14.44 6.07
N ARG A 315 -3.16 15.12 5.02
CA ARG A 315 -2.35 15.69 3.93
C ARG A 315 -1.10 16.48 4.34
N ASP A 316 -1.21 17.26 5.41
CA ASP A 316 -0.15 18.19 5.85
C ASP A 316 0.80 17.55 6.88
N VAL A 317 0.55 16.29 7.25
CA VAL A 317 1.44 15.52 8.14
C VAL A 317 2.77 15.25 7.47
N ARG A 318 3.86 15.56 8.17
CA ARG A 318 5.22 15.41 7.67
C ARG A 318 5.85 14.10 8.17
N CYS A 319 6.69 13.51 7.33
CA CYS A 319 7.51 12.35 7.68
C CYS A 319 8.93 12.73 8.14
N ASP A 320 9.04 13.74 8.99
CA ASP A 320 10.32 14.00 9.67
C ASP A 320 10.71 12.74 10.47
N PRO A 321 11.96 12.23 10.38
CA PRO A 321 12.35 11.00 11.04
C PRO A 321 12.03 11.02 12.54
N MET A 322 11.35 9.96 13.02
CA MET A 322 10.94 9.85 14.42
C MET A 322 12.14 9.75 15.35
N GLU A 323 12.11 10.48 16.47
CA GLU A 323 13.19 10.49 17.46
C GLU A 323 13.52 9.08 17.99
N THR A 324 12.50 8.22 18.17
CA THR A 324 12.69 6.82 18.59
C THR A 324 13.39 5.95 17.56
N CYS A 325 13.53 6.44 16.33
CA CYS A 325 14.21 5.76 15.22
C CYS A 325 15.57 6.40 14.89
N CYS A 326 16.01 7.38 15.67
CA CYS A 326 17.26 8.11 15.46
C CYS A 326 18.12 8.04 16.73
N ASN A 327 19.44 7.96 16.55
CA ASN A 327 20.44 8.08 17.61
C ASN A 327 21.79 8.53 17.01
N ASP A 328 22.84 8.60 17.79
CA ASP A 328 24.17 9.03 17.32
C ASP A 328 24.75 8.10 16.24
N ASP A 329 24.45 6.79 16.31
CA ASP A 329 24.89 5.78 15.35
C ASP A 329 23.97 5.70 14.11
N ASN A 330 22.73 6.19 14.23
CA ASN A 330 21.73 6.24 13.16
C ASN A 330 21.05 7.62 13.11
N PRO A 331 21.79 8.68 12.71
CA PRO A 331 21.23 10.03 12.64
C PRO A 331 20.12 10.12 11.57
N PRO A 332 19.28 11.18 11.58
CA PRO A 332 18.27 11.38 10.56
C PRO A 332 18.84 11.28 9.14
N LYS A 333 18.29 10.40 8.31
CA LYS A 333 18.74 10.11 6.93
C LYS A 333 17.91 10.83 5.88
N TYR A 334 16.74 11.28 6.24
CA TYR A 334 15.76 11.82 5.30
C TYR A 334 15.31 13.22 5.73
N ASP A 335 15.15 14.10 4.75
CA ASP A 335 14.44 15.36 4.96
C ASP A 335 12.94 15.09 5.08
N GLY A 336 12.29 15.75 6.04
CA GLY A 336 10.86 15.64 6.24
C GLY A 336 10.09 16.30 5.09
N MET A 337 8.99 15.64 4.70
CA MET A 337 8.12 16.06 3.61
C MET A 337 6.67 15.83 4.00
N SER A 338 5.75 16.69 3.59
CA SER A 338 4.32 16.45 3.86
C SER A 338 3.77 15.30 3.01
N MET A 339 2.69 14.68 3.46
CA MET A 339 2.06 13.57 2.72
C MET A 339 1.60 14.02 1.32
N VAL A 340 1.03 15.23 1.21
CA VAL A 340 0.57 15.74 -0.07
C VAL A 340 1.72 16.05 -1.01
N ASP A 341 2.82 16.61 -0.52
CA ASP A 341 4.01 16.88 -1.33
C ASP A 341 4.62 15.58 -1.82
N TYR A 342 4.72 14.60 -0.92
CA TYR A 342 5.25 13.27 -1.23
C TYR A 342 4.46 12.57 -2.36
N LEU A 343 3.14 12.61 -2.31
CA LEU A 343 2.29 12.00 -3.37
C LEU A 343 2.24 12.81 -4.67
N SER A 344 2.63 14.08 -4.63
CA SER A 344 2.60 14.98 -5.78
C SER A 344 3.93 14.99 -6.55
N TRP A 345 4.95 14.51 -5.90
CA TRP A 345 6.30 14.41 -6.44
C TRP A 345 6.47 13.15 -7.30
#